data_e0adae62589f44f0897800b19ed77417
#
_entry.id   e0adae62589f44f0897800b19ed77417
#
_cell.length_a   1.000
_cell.length_b   1.000
_cell.length_c   1.000
_cell.angle_alpha   90.00
_cell.angle_beta   90.00
_cell.angle_gamma   90.00
#
_symmetry.space_group_name_H-M   'P 1'
#
loop_
_entity.id
_entity.type
_entity.pdbx_description
1 polymer ?
#
loop_
_entity_poly.entity_id
_entity_poly.type
_entity_poly.pdbx_seq_one_letter_code
_entity_poly.pdbx_strand_id
1 'polypeptide(L)'
;MCKEEKNAYFTIEASMLMPFIFGGIIFVIYLGIYLYNVCTLKQVSYIAALRGSLLKTASDEEIKSYTEQQLNQLLDHRILAKEKSETKISVTNSKVKVKVTTKITMPFAEFISKSIDFWKIENEAEASRINPVDIIRNVRKIN
;
A
#
# COMPACT_ATOMS: atom_id res chain seq x y z
N MET A 1 -44.29 -8.33 39.90
CA MET A 1 -44.54 -8.19 38.45
C MET A 1 -43.75 -7.07 37.79
N CYS A 2 -43.50 -5.91 38.38
CA CYS A 2 -42.77 -4.81 37.70
C CYS A 2 -41.27 -4.99 37.46
N LYS A 3 -40.62 -6.00 38.03
CA LYS A 3 -39.15 -6.18 37.91
C LYS A 3 -38.75 -7.02 36.69
N GLU A 4 -39.60 -7.95 36.30
CA GLU A 4 -39.37 -8.81 35.11
C GLU A 4 -39.62 -8.07 33.80
N GLU A 5 -40.60 -7.19 33.74
CA GLU A 5 -40.85 -6.37 32.54
C GLU A 5 -39.69 -5.42 32.22
N LYS A 6 -39.04 -4.83 33.23
CA LYS A 6 -37.85 -3.98 33.02
C LYS A 6 -36.64 -4.75 32.48
N ASN A 7 -36.47 -6.00 32.94
CA ASN A 7 -35.37 -6.85 32.44
C ASN A 7 -35.61 -7.29 30.99
N ALA A 8 -36.85 -7.60 30.61
CA ALA A 8 -37.23 -7.94 29.24
C ALA A 8 -37.00 -6.76 28.27
N TYR A 9 -37.35 -5.55 28.68
CA TYR A 9 -37.15 -4.34 27.89
C TYR A 9 -35.67 -4.05 27.67
N PHE A 10 -34.86 -4.18 28.72
CA PHE A 10 -33.41 -3.99 28.66
C PHE A 10 -32.73 -5.00 27.74
N THR A 11 -33.21 -6.24 27.71
CA THR A 11 -32.64 -7.29 26.83
C THR A 11 -32.96 -7.02 25.37
N ILE A 12 -34.15 -6.52 25.04
CA ILE A 12 -34.52 -6.15 23.66
C ILE A 12 -33.70 -4.97 23.18
N GLU A 13 -33.51 -3.95 24.01
CA GLU A 13 -32.70 -2.77 23.68
C GLU A 13 -31.23 -3.15 23.47
N ALA A 14 -30.67 -3.99 24.33
CA ALA A 14 -29.31 -4.49 24.18
C ALA A 14 -29.10 -5.33 22.89
N SER A 15 -30.11 -6.17 22.55
CA SER A 15 -30.02 -6.99 21.32
C SER A 15 -30.07 -6.16 20.06
N MET A 16 -30.75 -5.02 20.09
CA MET A 16 -30.82 -4.09 18.96
C MET A 16 -29.51 -3.29 18.76
N LEU A 17 -28.78 -3.02 19.86
CA LEU A 17 -27.48 -2.31 19.81
C LEU A 17 -26.32 -3.22 19.41
N MET A 18 -26.39 -4.53 19.71
CA MET A 18 -25.29 -5.49 19.43
C MET A 18 -24.80 -5.49 17.98
N PRO A 19 -25.66 -5.54 16.94
CA PRO A 19 -25.19 -5.54 15.56
C PRO A 19 -24.41 -4.27 15.19
N PHE A 20 -24.76 -3.11 15.76
CA PHE A 20 -24.03 -1.86 15.54
C PHE A 20 -22.65 -1.90 16.20
N ILE A 21 -22.54 -2.47 17.39
CA ILE A 21 -21.26 -2.62 18.09
C ILE A 21 -20.35 -3.56 17.31
N PHE A 22 -20.84 -4.73 16.89
CA PHE A 22 -20.06 -5.67 16.07
C PHE A 22 -19.66 -5.07 14.73
N GLY A 23 -20.57 -4.35 14.07
CA GLY A 23 -20.28 -3.63 12.84
C GLY A 23 -19.15 -2.59 13.02
N GLY A 24 -19.19 -1.85 14.12
CA GLY A 24 -18.16 -0.88 14.49
C GLY A 24 -16.79 -1.54 14.72
N ILE A 25 -16.74 -2.65 15.43
CA ILE A 25 -15.50 -3.40 15.69
C ILE A 25 -14.91 -3.91 14.38
N ILE A 26 -15.73 -4.54 13.53
CA ILE A 26 -15.31 -5.05 12.23
C ILE A 26 -14.78 -3.91 11.35
N PHE A 27 -15.45 -2.77 11.33
CA PHE A 27 -15.02 -1.59 10.58
C PHE A 27 -13.65 -1.09 11.03
N VAL A 28 -13.39 -1.00 12.34
CA VAL A 28 -12.08 -0.58 12.88
C VAL A 28 -10.96 -1.55 12.48
N ILE A 29 -11.24 -2.86 12.52
CA ILE A 29 -10.26 -3.89 12.10
C ILE A 29 -9.90 -3.70 10.61
N TYR A 30 -10.89 -3.53 9.74
CA TYR A 30 -10.64 -3.31 8.31
C TYR A 30 -9.92 -2.00 8.03
N LEU A 31 -10.25 -0.93 8.77
CA LEU A 31 -9.53 0.33 8.68
C LEU A 31 -8.05 0.16 9.04
N GLY A 32 -7.75 -0.63 10.08
CA GLY A 32 -6.40 -0.98 10.46
C GLY A 32 -5.64 -1.72 9.35
N ILE A 33 -6.24 -2.72 8.74
CA ILE A 33 -5.67 -3.47 7.61
C ILE A 33 -5.41 -2.54 6.41
N TYR A 34 -6.35 -1.66 6.10
CA TYR A 34 -6.20 -0.68 5.03
C TYR A 34 -5.00 0.24 5.27
N LEU A 35 -4.91 0.86 6.45
CA LEU A 35 -3.80 1.75 6.81
C LEU A 35 -2.46 1.02 6.81
N TYR A 36 -2.42 -0.20 7.31
CA TYR A 36 -1.23 -1.05 7.26
C TYR A 36 -0.76 -1.28 5.82
N ASN A 37 -1.67 -1.63 4.92
CA ASN A 37 -1.34 -1.86 3.51
C ASN A 37 -0.87 -0.58 2.81
N VAL A 38 -1.47 0.58 3.10
CA VAL A 38 -1.01 1.88 2.58
C VAL A 38 0.42 2.18 3.01
N CYS A 39 0.73 2.01 4.29
CA CYS A 39 2.08 2.25 4.82
C CYS A 39 3.09 1.25 4.23
N THR A 40 2.73 -0.02 4.15
CA THR A 40 3.59 -1.07 3.59
C THR A 40 3.86 -0.83 2.11
N LEU A 41 2.84 -0.45 1.33
CA LEU A 41 3.00 -0.16 -0.09
C LEU A 41 3.99 0.99 -0.32
N LYS A 42 3.90 2.05 0.48
CA LYS A 42 4.85 3.18 0.42
C LYS A 42 6.27 2.74 0.71
N GLN A 43 6.48 1.96 1.78
CA GLN A 43 7.80 1.45 2.15
C GLN A 43 8.39 0.55 1.07
N VAL A 44 7.61 -0.41 0.56
CA VAL A 44 8.04 -1.37 -0.45
C VAL A 44 8.40 -0.67 -1.76
N SER A 45 7.57 0.26 -2.21
CA SER A 45 7.84 1.04 -3.42
C SER A 45 9.13 1.85 -3.30
N TYR A 46 9.36 2.47 -2.15
CA TYR A 46 10.56 3.26 -1.90
C TYR A 46 11.82 2.38 -1.82
N ILE A 47 11.75 1.24 -1.13
CA ILE A 47 12.86 0.28 -1.04
C ILE A 47 13.22 -0.28 -2.43
N ALA A 48 12.21 -0.63 -3.25
CA ALA A 48 12.43 -1.12 -4.60
C ALA A 48 13.10 -0.04 -5.48
N ALA A 49 12.62 1.21 -5.42
CA ALA A 49 13.21 2.33 -6.15
C ALA A 49 14.66 2.60 -5.72
N LEU A 50 14.95 2.57 -4.41
CA LEU A 50 16.31 2.71 -3.89
C LEU A 50 17.23 1.59 -4.37
N ARG A 51 16.80 0.32 -4.27
CA ARG A 51 17.61 -0.81 -4.74
C ARG A 51 17.89 -0.74 -6.24
N GLY A 52 16.89 -0.34 -7.05
CA GLY A 52 17.07 -0.09 -8.47
C GLY A 52 18.07 1.04 -8.76
N SER A 53 18.04 2.11 -7.97
CA SER A 53 18.95 3.25 -8.16
C SER A 53 20.40 2.95 -7.81
N LEU A 54 20.68 1.91 -7.01
CA LEU A 54 22.03 1.49 -6.63
C LEU A 54 22.75 0.72 -7.75
N LEU A 55 22.03 0.18 -8.72
CA LEU A 55 22.61 -0.51 -9.88
C LEU A 55 23.19 0.51 -10.88
N LYS A 56 24.45 0.90 -10.68
CA LYS A 56 25.08 1.99 -11.41
C LYS A 56 25.52 1.64 -12.82
N THR A 57 25.88 0.38 -13.07
CA THR A 57 26.49 -0.12 -14.32
C THR A 57 25.55 -0.94 -15.18
N ALA A 58 24.34 -1.23 -14.68
CA ALA A 58 23.35 -2.04 -15.38
C ALA A 58 22.61 -1.19 -16.44
N SER A 59 22.16 -1.86 -17.49
CA SER A 59 21.28 -1.24 -18.49
C SER A 59 19.92 -0.86 -17.88
N ASP A 60 19.22 0.09 -18.48
CA ASP A 60 17.93 0.53 -17.98
C ASP A 60 16.88 -0.62 -17.95
N GLU A 61 17.00 -1.59 -18.85
CA GLU A 61 16.16 -2.80 -18.89
C GLU A 61 16.48 -3.75 -17.74
N GLU A 62 17.77 -3.96 -17.43
CA GLU A 62 18.19 -4.77 -16.29
C GLU A 62 17.75 -4.15 -14.96
N ILE A 63 17.87 -2.84 -14.81
CA ILE A 63 17.40 -2.11 -13.63
C ILE A 63 15.89 -2.29 -13.48
N LYS A 64 15.14 -2.17 -14.57
CA LYS A 64 13.68 -2.34 -14.56
C LYS A 64 13.30 -3.74 -14.13
N SER A 65 13.88 -4.78 -14.73
CA SER A 65 13.57 -6.18 -14.41
C SER A 65 13.95 -6.52 -12.96
N TYR A 66 15.11 -6.08 -12.49
CA TYR A 66 15.55 -6.27 -11.11
C TYR A 66 14.63 -5.57 -10.11
N THR A 67 14.25 -4.32 -10.39
CA THR A 67 13.35 -3.54 -9.53
C THR A 67 11.98 -4.19 -9.46
N GLU A 68 11.46 -4.72 -10.58
CA GLU A 68 10.20 -5.42 -10.65
C GLU A 68 10.22 -6.74 -9.85
N GLN A 69 11.29 -7.51 -9.97
CA GLN A 69 11.47 -8.74 -9.20
C GLN A 69 11.52 -8.46 -7.69
N GLN A 70 12.31 -7.46 -7.26
CA GLN A 70 12.39 -7.06 -5.85
C GLN A 70 11.05 -6.55 -5.32
N LEU A 71 10.36 -5.76 -6.14
CA LEU A 71 9.04 -5.23 -5.78
C LEU A 71 8.03 -6.37 -5.58
N ASN A 72 7.94 -7.30 -6.52
CA ASN A 72 7.00 -8.43 -6.44
C ASN A 72 7.28 -9.32 -5.24
N GLN A 73 8.55 -9.63 -4.96
CA GLN A 73 8.93 -10.39 -3.76
C GLN A 73 8.48 -9.69 -2.47
N LEU A 74 8.71 -8.39 -2.36
CA LEU A 74 8.33 -7.62 -1.18
C LEU A 74 6.80 -7.47 -1.04
N LEU A 75 6.09 -7.32 -2.15
CA LEU A 75 4.63 -7.23 -2.17
C LEU A 75 3.97 -8.54 -1.72
N ASP A 76 4.47 -9.68 -2.20
CA ASP A 76 3.90 -10.99 -1.88
C ASP A 76 4.06 -11.36 -0.40
N HIS A 77 5.15 -10.91 0.22
CA HIS A 77 5.41 -11.21 1.63
C HIS A 77 4.78 -10.23 2.62
N ARG A 78 4.43 -9.01 2.23
CA ARG A 78 4.07 -7.95 3.16
C ARG A 78 2.66 -7.40 3.03
N ILE A 79 1.99 -7.56 1.90
CA ILE A 79 0.64 -7.03 1.71
C ILE A 79 -0.40 -8.05 2.13
N LEU A 80 -1.31 -7.63 3.01
CA LEU A 80 -2.46 -8.41 3.47
C LEU A 80 -3.64 -8.21 2.51
N ALA A 81 -4.36 -9.31 2.18
CA ALA A 81 -5.58 -9.28 1.37
C ALA A 81 -5.41 -8.65 -0.02
N LYS A 82 -4.30 -8.97 -0.71
CA LYS A 82 -3.99 -8.49 -2.05
C LYS A 82 -4.83 -9.21 -3.11
N GLU A 83 -5.54 -8.45 -3.95
CA GLU A 83 -6.26 -9.02 -5.09
C GLU A 83 -5.40 -8.99 -6.37
N LYS A 84 -5.09 -7.83 -6.87
CA LYS A 84 -4.21 -7.59 -8.03
C LYS A 84 -3.37 -6.35 -7.81
N SER A 85 -2.08 -6.42 -8.09
CA SER A 85 -1.22 -5.24 -8.11
C SER A 85 -0.76 -4.99 -9.55
N GLU A 86 -0.96 -3.76 -10.00
CA GLU A 86 -0.39 -3.27 -11.24
C GLU A 86 0.84 -2.45 -10.90
N THR A 87 1.97 -2.78 -11.52
CA THR A 87 3.24 -2.09 -11.31
C THR A 87 3.66 -1.41 -12.61
N LYS A 88 4.05 -0.14 -12.51
CA LYS A 88 4.66 0.61 -13.61
C LYS A 88 5.99 1.17 -13.13
N ILE A 89 7.06 0.72 -13.77
CA ILE A 89 8.43 1.17 -13.45
C ILE A 89 8.95 1.98 -14.62
N SER A 90 9.38 3.20 -14.33
CA SER A 90 10.04 4.09 -15.28
C SER A 90 11.46 4.37 -14.82
N VAL A 91 12.42 3.99 -15.63
CA VAL A 91 13.85 4.25 -15.40
C VAL A 91 14.28 5.39 -16.31
N THR A 92 14.89 6.40 -15.72
CA THR A 92 15.50 7.53 -16.41
C THR A 92 16.95 7.62 -15.96
N ASN A 93 17.83 8.22 -16.77
CA ASN A 93 19.27 8.35 -16.45
C ASN A 93 19.57 8.91 -15.06
N SER A 94 18.69 9.75 -14.50
CA SER A 94 18.89 10.39 -13.20
C SER A 94 17.99 9.85 -12.10
N LYS A 95 16.91 9.11 -12.42
CA LYS A 95 15.88 8.73 -11.45
C LYS A 95 15.22 7.40 -11.82
N VAL A 96 14.90 6.62 -10.78
CA VAL A 96 14.04 5.44 -10.88
C VAL A 96 12.70 5.77 -10.21
N LYS A 97 11.62 5.69 -10.99
CA LYS A 97 10.24 5.90 -10.51
C LYS A 97 9.51 4.57 -10.49
N VAL A 98 8.91 4.26 -9.36
CA VAL A 98 8.09 3.07 -9.15
C VAL A 98 6.69 3.49 -8.79
N LYS A 99 5.73 3.21 -9.66
CA LYS A 99 4.31 3.42 -9.44
C LYS A 99 3.65 2.09 -9.22
N VAL A 100 2.98 1.92 -8.07
CA VAL A 100 2.26 0.71 -7.72
C VAL A 100 0.81 1.05 -7.44
N THR A 101 -0.08 0.31 -8.07
CA THR A 101 -1.51 0.38 -7.84
C THR A 101 -1.98 -0.98 -7.34
N THR A 102 -2.60 -1.01 -6.17
CA THR A 102 -3.14 -2.24 -5.57
C THR A 102 -4.59 -2.04 -5.18
N LYS A 103 -5.42 -3.06 -5.45
CA LYS A 103 -6.78 -3.14 -4.92
C LYS A 103 -6.82 -4.07 -3.72
N ILE A 104 -7.51 -3.66 -2.67
CA ILE A 104 -7.73 -4.48 -1.47
C ILE A 104 -9.13 -5.04 -1.53
N THR A 105 -9.26 -6.37 -1.41
CA THR A 105 -10.56 -7.03 -1.34
C THR A 105 -11.11 -6.89 0.07
N MET A 106 -12.30 -6.32 0.19
CA MET A 106 -13.04 -6.28 1.45
C MET A 106 -14.36 -7.03 1.31
N PRO A 107 -14.70 -7.93 2.24
CA PRO A 107 -15.88 -8.78 2.15
C PRO A 107 -17.20 -8.00 2.14
N PHE A 108 -17.21 -6.74 2.55
CA PHE A 108 -18.40 -5.87 2.53
C PHE A 108 -18.36 -4.79 1.45
N ALA A 109 -17.33 -4.74 0.61
CA ALA A 109 -17.19 -3.72 -0.43
C ALA A 109 -18.33 -3.79 -1.46
N GLU A 110 -18.80 -4.99 -1.78
CA GLU A 110 -19.92 -5.20 -2.70
C GLU A 110 -21.25 -4.66 -2.16
N PHE A 111 -21.41 -4.62 -0.83
CA PHE A 111 -22.63 -4.15 -0.19
C PHE A 111 -22.70 -2.63 -0.09
N ILE A 112 -21.54 -1.96 0.03
CA ILE A 112 -21.47 -0.52 0.28
C ILE A 112 -21.36 0.28 -1.01
N SER A 113 -20.71 -0.24 -2.05
CA SER A 113 -20.55 0.51 -3.28
C SER A 113 -20.12 -0.32 -4.49
N LYS A 114 -21.06 -0.51 -5.41
CA LYS A 114 -20.76 -1.00 -6.77
C LYS A 114 -20.03 0.04 -7.65
N SER A 115 -19.89 1.28 -7.17
CA SER A 115 -19.50 2.42 -8.03
C SER A 115 -18.28 3.21 -7.57
N ILE A 116 -17.72 2.96 -6.39
CA ILE A 116 -16.59 3.75 -5.89
C ILE A 116 -15.38 2.84 -5.70
N ASP A 117 -14.32 3.08 -6.48
CA ASP A 117 -12.98 2.47 -6.33
C ASP A 117 -12.27 2.95 -5.02
N PHE A 118 -13.01 2.95 -3.91
CA PHE A 118 -12.56 3.48 -2.61
C PHE A 118 -11.35 2.70 -2.06
N TRP A 119 -11.15 1.47 -2.53
CA TRP A 119 -10.13 0.56 -2.05
C TRP A 119 -8.91 0.44 -2.97
N LYS A 120 -8.81 1.34 -3.94
CA LYS A 120 -7.66 1.45 -4.80
C LYS A 120 -6.60 2.29 -4.10
N ILE A 121 -5.47 1.67 -3.81
CA ILE A 121 -4.29 2.36 -3.27
C ILE A 121 -3.31 2.57 -4.41
N GLU A 122 -2.94 3.82 -4.64
CA GLU A 122 -1.94 4.22 -5.61
C GLU A 122 -0.77 4.90 -4.88
N ASN A 123 0.44 4.46 -5.18
CA ASN A 123 1.64 5.06 -4.64
C ASN A 123 2.71 5.21 -5.71
N GLU A 124 3.38 6.35 -5.70
CA GLU A 124 4.52 6.65 -6.54
C GLU A 124 5.73 6.92 -5.65
N ALA A 125 6.83 6.21 -5.90
CA ALA A 125 8.10 6.40 -5.23
C ALA A 125 9.17 6.74 -6.24
N GLU A 126 10.03 7.70 -5.92
CA GLU A 126 11.11 8.16 -6.76
C GLU A 126 12.43 8.08 -6.01
N ALA A 127 13.44 7.49 -6.63
CA ALA A 127 14.80 7.45 -6.11
C ALA A 127 15.79 8.01 -7.13
N SER A 128 16.66 8.92 -6.69
CA SER A 128 17.69 9.51 -7.54
C SER A 128 18.84 8.54 -7.77
N ARG A 129 19.29 8.40 -9.01
CA ARG A 129 20.52 7.68 -9.39
C ARG A 129 21.70 8.63 -9.21
N ILE A 130 22.50 8.40 -8.18
CA ILE A 130 23.73 9.16 -7.98
C ILE A 130 24.81 8.54 -8.84
N ASN A 131 25.22 9.24 -9.89
CA ASN A 131 26.40 8.87 -10.69
C ASN A 131 27.65 9.53 -10.08
N PRO A 132 28.53 8.78 -9.39
CA PRO A 132 29.70 9.36 -8.75
C PRO A 132 30.66 10.01 -9.73
N VAL A 133 30.68 9.56 -11.00
CA VAL A 133 31.52 10.14 -12.06
C VAL A 133 31.08 11.57 -12.36
N ASP A 134 29.78 11.84 -12.42
CA ASP A 134 29.27 13.18 -12.70
C ASP A 134 29.52 14.12 -11.54
N ILE A 135 29.43 13.62 -10.29
CA ILE A 135 29.77 14.39 -9.10
C ILE A 135 31.26 14.79 -9.12
N ILE A 136 32.16 13.84 -9.35
CA ILE A 136 33.60 14.09 -9.40
C ILE A 136 33.93 15.08 -10.54
N ARG A 137 33.29 14.91 -11.70
CA ARG A 137 33.48 15.81 -12.85
C ARG A 137 32.99 17.24 -12.56
N ASN A 138 31.89 17.38 -11.88
CA ASN A 138 31.34 18.69 -11.51
C ASN A 138 32.18 19.38 -10.43
N VAL A 139 32.64 18.65 -9.42
CA VAL A 139 33.56 19.18 -8.40
C VAL A 139 34.90 19.66 -9.04
N ARG A 140 35.41 18.90 -10.02
CA ARG A 140 36.66 19.31 -10.75
C ARG A 140 36.47 20.55 -11.62
N LYS A 141 35.26 20.89 -12.04
CA LYS A 141 34.96 22.12 -12.80
C LYS A 141 34.85 23.37 -11.96
N ILE A 142 34.68 23.23 -10.62
CA ILE A 142 34.51 24.33 -9.68
C ILE A 142 35.86 24.77 -9.09
N ASN A 143 36.87 23.93 -9.14
CA ASN A 143 38.29 24.24 -8.82
C ASN A 143 39.09 24.52 -10.09
#